data_3960ab9fec9041c96cb8a17092ff072f
#
_entry.id   3960ab9fec9041c96cb8a17092ff072f
#
_cell.length_a   1.000
_cell.length_b   1.000
_cell.length_c   1.000
_cell.angle_alpha   90.00
_cell.angle_beta   90.00
_cell.angle_gamma   90.00
#
_symmetry.space_group_name_H-M   'P 1'
#
loop_
_entity.id
_entity.type
_entity.pdbx_description
1 polymer ?
#
loop_
_entity_poly.entity_id
_entity_poly.type
_entity_poly.pdbx_seq_one_letter_code
_entity_poly.pdbx_strand_id
1 'polypeptide(L)'
;TFVSMGHLSPTVIFAFVGLFVIGVMDKKNMKGSILAGIAVSSIMAWIYAVLNPEMAAKLGIYLPTGIFKFESIAPIAGKVDFGFFSHPKDIGNFFVIVCTFLFVDFFDTVGTLVGVCSKANMLDENGNVPNVGRALLADSLATTIGALLGVSTVTTYVESSTGVLAGGKTGYTAITVGILFLMAMFFSPIFIAIPACATAPALIYVGYLMISSLREV
;
A
#
# COMPACT_ATOMS: atom_id res chain seq x y z
N THR A 1 0.12 -7.40 24.07
CA THR A 1 -1.14 -6.84 23.53
C THR A 1 -0.89 -6.37 22.13
N PHE A 2 -1.66 -6.92 21.16
CA PHE A 2 -1.51 -6.60 19.73
C PHE A 2 -2.02 -5.19 19.40
N VAL A 3 -2.77 -4.56 20.28
CA VAL A 3 -3.27 -3.20 20.14
C VAL A 3 -3.11 -2.49 21.49
N SER A 4 -2.36 -1.41 21.52
CA SER A 4 -2.24 -0.54 22.66
C SER A 4 -2.29 0.92 22.20
N MET A 5 -2.90 1.80 22.99
CA MET A 5 -2.71 3.23 22.80
C MET A 5 -1.25 3.56 23.17
N GLY A 6 -0.43 3.83 22.15
CA GLY A 6 0.96 4.21 22.34
C GLY A 6 1.08 5.56 23.05
N HIS A 7 2.31 5.89 23.46
CA HIS A 7 2.60 7.21 24.03
C HIS A 7 2.42 8.29 22.95
N LEU A 8 1.93 9.47 23.36
CA LEU A 8 1.85 10.66 22.49
C LEU A 8 3.28 11.08 22.11
N SER A 9 3.74 10.54 20.99
CA SER A 9 5.02 10.89 20.39
C SER A 9 4.83 11.99 19.33
N PRO A 10 5.86 12.73 18.94
CA PRO A 10 5.79 13.72 17.87
C PRO A 10 5.24 13.15 16.56
N THR A 11 5.50 11.88 16.27
CA THR A 11 5.00 11.17 15.08
C THR A 11 3.48 11.08 15.05
N VAL A 12 2.84 10.92 16.22
CA VAL A 12 1.37 10.89 16.34
C VAL A 12 0.78 12.26 15.99
N ILE A 13 1.43 13.34 16.43
CA ILE A 13 1.01 14.72 16.12
C ILE A 13 1.09 14.94 14.60
N PHE A 14 2.18 14.53 13.96
CA PHE A 14 2.34 14.66 12.51
C PHE A 14 1.27 13.89 11.74
N ALA A 15 0.92 12.69 12.21
CA ALA A 15 -0.16 11.89 11.64
C ALA A 15 -1.53 12.59 11.80
N PHE A 16 -1.83 13.15 12.95
CA PHE A 16 -3.08 13.89 13.16
C PHE A 16 -3.18 15.14 12.28
N VAL A 17 -2.09 15.89 12.12
CA VAL A 17 -2.06 17.05 11.22
C VAL A 17 -2.30 16.60 9.77
N GLY A 18 -1.65 15.50 9.32
CA GLY A 18 -1.89 14.94 8.00
C GLY A 18 -3.33 14.53 7.77
N LEU A 19 -3.94 13.86 8.75
CA LEU A 19 -5.35 13.46 8.69
C LEU A 19 -6.28 14.67 8.61
N PHE A 20 -5.99 15.70 9.40
CA PHE A 20 -6.76 16.95 9.38
C PHE A 20 -6.67 17.64 8.00
N VAL A 21 -5.46 17.69 7.42
CA VAL A 21 -5.26 18.26 6.06
C VAL A 21 -6.05 17.48 5.02
N ILE A 22 -5.99 16.13 5.06
CA ILE A 22 -6.77 15.28 4.15
C ILE A 22 -8.26 15.59 4.28
N GLY A 23 -8.80 15.60 5.51
CA GLY A 23 -10.23 15.84 5.76
C GLY A 23 -10.71 17.22 5.33
N VAL A 24 -9.90 18.27 5.55
CA VAL A 24 -10.24 19.64 5.12
C VAL A 24 -10.22 19.78 3.59
N MET A 25 -9.21 19.21 2.93
CA MET A 25 -9.09 19.28 1.48
C MET A 25 -10.17 18.44 0.79
N ASP A 26 -10.49 17.27 1.35
CA ASP A 26 -11.55 16.43 0.84
C ASP A 26 -12.92 17.13 0.94
N LYS A 27 -13.23 17.72 2.09
CA LYS A 27 -14.45 18.51 2.27
C LYS A 27 -14.58 19.67 1.28
N LYS A 28 -13.44 20.19 0.79
CA LYS A 28 -13.40 21.22 -0.26
C LYS A 28 -13.43 20.65 -1.69
N ASN A 29 -13.62 19.33 -1.83
CA ASN A 29 -13.55 18.62 -3.11
C ASN A 29 -12.24 18.86 -3.91
N MET A 30 -11.13 19.09 -3.20
CA MET A 30 -9.84 19.30 -3.85
C MET A 30 -9.20 17.95 -4.23
N LYS A 31 -8.89 17.80 -5.52
CA LYS A 31 -8.20 16.58 -6.01
C LYS A 31 -6.81 16.48 -5.39
N GLY A 32 -6.42 15.26 -4.98
CA GLY A 32 -5.10 14.99 -4.41
C GLY A 32 -4.98 15.28 -2.91
N SER A 33 -6.08 15.33 -2.15
CA SER A 33 -6.11 15.54 -0.70
C SER A 33 -5.19 14.58 0.06
N ILE A 34 -5.17 13.29 -0.34
CA ILE A 34 -4.32 12.26 0.28
C ILE A 34 -2.85 12.58 0.08
N LEU A 35 -2.44 12.93 -1.15
CA LEU A 35 -1.06 13.31 -1.45
C LEU A 35 -0.62 14.55 -0.67
N ALA A 36 -1.49 15.55 -0.56
CA ALA A 36 -1.21 16.75 0.22
C ALA A 36 -1.02 16.43 1.70
N GLY A 37 -1.84 15.55 2.27
CA GLY A 37 -1.69 15.11 3.65
C GLY A 37 -0.36 14.37 3.90
N ILE A 38 0.01 13.45 3.01
CA ILE A 38 1.30 12.75 3.08
C ILE A 38 2.46 13.75 2.97
N ALA A 39 2.40 14.69 2.02
CA ALA A 39 3.44 15.69 1.83
C ALA A 39 3.63 16.58 3.06
N VAL A 40 2.55 17.12 3.62
CA VAL A 40 2.59 17.96 4.82
C VAL A 40 3.17 17.21 6.01
N SER A 41 2.70 15.98 6.27
CA SER A 41 3.22 15.16 7.37
C SER A 41 4.69 14.80 7.17
N SER A 42 5.12 14.49 5.94
CA SER A 42 6.52 14.18 5.62
C SER A 42 7.41 15.40 5.84
N ILE A 43 6.99 16.57 5.36
CA ILE A 43 7.75 17.83 5.54
C ILE A 43 7.89 18.14 7.03
N MET A 44 6.83 18.04 7.82
CA MET A 44 6.90 18.25 9.27
C MET A 44 7.86 17.27 9.95
N ALA A 45 7.81 16.00 9.57
CA ALA A 45 8.70 14.98 10.11
C ALA A 45 10.17 15.24 9.71
N TRP A 46 10.44 15.68 8.48
CA TRP A 46 11.79 16.02 8.04
C TRP A 46 12.33 17.29 8.74
N ILE A 47 11.49 18.32 8.93
CA ILE A 47 11.87 19.49 9.72
C ILE A 47 12.23 19.05 11.15
N TYR A 48 11.44 18.19 11.75
CA TYR A 48 11.73 17.65 13.09
C TYR A 48 13.04 16.86 13.11
N ALA A 49 13.33 16.08 12.06
CA ALA A 49 14.57 15.31 11.94
C ALA A 49 15.82 16.20 11.83
N VAL A 50 15.71 17.36 11.18
CA VAL A 50 16.80 18.34 11.12
C VAL A 50 17.06 18.98 12.48
N LEU A 51 15.98 19.27 13.24
CA LEU A 51 16.09 19.90 14.57
C LEU A 51 16.55 18.94 15.66
N ASN A 52 16.18 17.65 15.57
CA ASN A 52 16.42 16.63 16.58
C ASN A 52 16.86 15.29 15.96
N PRO A 53 18.09 15.19 15.42
CA PRO A 53 18.50 14.02 14.65
C PRO A 53 18.54 12.73 15.45
N GLU A 54 18.92 12.76 16.72
CA GLU A 54 18.99 11.57 17.59
C GLU A 54 17.59 10.99 17.89
N MET A 55 16.64 11.85 18.16
CA MET A 55 15.26 11.43 18.42
C MET A 55 14.55 10.99 17.15
N ALA A 56 14.82 11.65 16.03
CA ALA A 56 14.26 11.28 14.73
C ALA A 56 14.70 9.88 14.29
N ALA A 57 15.98 9.54 14.47
CA ALA A 57 16.49 8.20 14.19
C ALA A 57 15.80 7.10 15.03
N LYS A 58 15.54 7.37 16.31
CA LYS A 58 14.78 6.47 17.21
C LYS A 58 13.32 6.31 16.78
N LEU A 59 12.75 7.32 16.14
CA LEU A 59 11.37 7.33 15.63
C LEU A 59 11.26 6.80 14.19
N GLY A 60 12.37 6.36 13.58
CA GLY A 60 12.41 5.86 12.21
C GLY A 60 12.17 6.94 11.14
N ILE A 61 12.50 8.20 11.45
CA ILE A 61 12.40 9.32 10.51
C ILE A 61 13.78 9.57 9.91
N TYR A 62 13.93 9.32 8.63
CA TYR A 62 15.17 9.52 7.88
C TYR A 62 15.01 10.63 6.87
N LEU A 63 16.07 11.42 6.67
CA LEU A 63 16.13 12.42 5.61
C LEU A 63 16.46 11.73 4.28
N PRO A 64 15.93 12.23 3.15
CA PRO A 64 16.28 11.71 1.84
C PRO A 64 17.78 11.91 1.58
N THR A 65 18.48 10.85 1.22
CA THR A 65 19.92 10.86 0.95
C THR A 65 20.28 11.38 -0.43
N GLY A 66 19.29 11.69 -1.25
CA GLY A 66 19.43 12.20 -2.62
C GLY A 66 18.09 12.25 -3.33
N ILE A 67 18.07 12.77 -4.56
CA ILE A 67 16.87 12.88 -5.38
C ILE A 67 16.76 11.67 -6.33
N PHE A 68 17.89 11.27 -6.91
CA PHE A 68 17.95 10.19 -7.88
C PHE A 68 18.92 9.11 -7.43
N LYS A 69 18.43 7.87 -7.35
CA LYS A 69 19.25 6.68 -7.16
C LYS A 69 18.52 5.49 -7.75
N PHE A 70 19.14 4.81 -8.68
CA PHE A 70 18.62 3.56 -9.21
C PHE A 70 19.10 2.40 -8.34
N GLU A 71 18.18 1.74 -7.67
CA GLU A 71 18.46 0.48 -6.94
C GLU A 71 18.17 -0.69 -7.88
N SER A 72 19.20 -1.46 -8.16
CA SER A 72 19.06 -2.64 -9.02
C SER A 72 18.39 -3.79 -8.28
N ILE A 73 17.44 -4.45 -8.92
CA ILE A 73 16.77 -5.66 -8.42
C ILE A 73 17.67 -6.92 -8.62
N ALA A 74 18.71 -6.81 -9.46
CA ALA A 74 19.60 -7.93 -9.81
C ALA A 74 20.15 -8.75 -8.63
N PRO A 75 20.43 -8.17 -7.45
CA PRO A 75 20.91 -8.95 -6.30
C PRO A 75 19.92 -9.96 -5.74
N ILE A 76 18.61 -9.74 -5.93
CA ILE A 76 17.54 -10.57 -5.37
C ILE A 76 16.77 -11.36 -6.45
N ALA A 77 16.74 -10.85 -7.69
CA ALA A 77 16.01 -11.47 -8.77
C ALA A 77 16.56 -12.88 -9.09
N GLY A 78 15.64 -13.84 -9.19
CA GLY A 78 15.95 -15.23 -9.53
C GLY A 78 16.67 -16.03 -8.43
N LYS A 79 16.87 -15.48 -7.25
CA LYS A 79 17.48 -16.20 -6.11
C LYS A 79 16.42 -16.95 -5.30
N VAL A 80 15.79 -17.92 -5.93
CA VAL A 80 14.83 -18.80 -5.27
C VAL A 80 15.59 -19.92 -4.59
N ASP A 81 15.51 -20.02 -3.27
CA ASP A 81 16.11 -21.09 -2.49
C ASP A 81 15.09 -22.17 -2.15
N PHE A 82 15.36 -23.39 -2.57
CA PHE A 82 14.55 -24.57 -2.27
C PHE A 82 15.18 -25.43 -1.16
N GLY A 83 16.20 -24.96 -0.46
CA GLY A 83 16.89 -25.66 0.63
C GLY A 83 15.95 -26.09 1.77
N PHE A 84 14.83 -25.43 1.90
CA PHE A 84 13.75 -25.76 2.82
C PHE A 84 13.24 -27.20 2.69
N PHE A 85 13.19 -27.76 1.48
CA PHE A 85 12.76 -29.14 1.24
C PHE A 85 13.77 -30.21 1.67
N SER A 86 14.96 -29.82 2.07
CA SER A 86 16.01 -30.76 2.52
C SER A 86 15.75 -31.35 3.92
N HIS A 87 14.82 -30.75 4.70
CA HIS A 87 14.51 -31.19 6.05
C HIS A 87 13.05 -31.67 6.16
N PRO A 88 12.80 -33.00 6.39
CA PRO A 88 11.42 -33.54 6.43
C PRO A 88 10.51 -32.90 7.47
N LYS A 89 11.06 -32.39 8.58
CA LYS A 89 10.28 -31.71 9.64
C LYS A 89 9.72 -30.36 9.20
N ASP A 90 10.33 -29.73 8.21
CA ASP A 90 9.96 -28.40 7.75
C ASP A 90 8.88 -28.43 6.68
N ILE A 91 8.63 -29.59 6.06
CA ILE A 91 7.60 -29.78 5.03
C ILE A 91 6.20 -29.52 5.61
N GLY A 92 5.92 -29.99 6.83
CA GLY A 92 4.63 -29.72 7.49
C GLY A 92 4.42 -28.23 7.76
N ASN A 93 5.45 -27.57 8.27
CA ASN A 93 5.42 -26.13 8.50
C ASN A 93 5.25 -25.35 7.20
N PHE A 94 5.89 -25.80 6.10
CA PHE A 94 5.75 -25.21 4.79
C PHE A 94 4.30 -25.21 4.31
N PHE A 95 3.63 -26.35 4.37
CA PHE A 95 2.21 -26.43 3.99
C PHE A 95 1.33 -25.50 4.81
N VAL A 96 1.54 -25.43 6.12
CA VAL A 96 0.78 -24.52 7.00
C VAL A 96 1.02 -23.07 6.60
N ILE A 97 2.27 -22.69 6.36
CA ILE A 97 2.63 -21.32 5.95
C ILE A 97 2.02 -20.99 4.58
N VAL A 98 2.18 -21.89 3.59
CA VAL A 98 1.63 -21.67 2.24
C VAL A 98 0.11 -21.56 2.29
N CYS A 99 -0.59 -22.46 3.00
CA CYS A 99 -2.03 -22.37 3.14
C CYS A 99 -2.46 -21.06 3.82
N THR A 100 -1.75 -20.64 4.87
CA THR A 100 -2.07 -19.41 5.59
C THR A 100 -1.93 -18.21 4.67
N PHE A 101 -0.81 -18.07 3.94
CA PHE A 101 -0.61 -16.97 3.01
C PHE A 101 -1.61 -17.00 1.84
N LEU A 102 -1.89 -18.19 1.29
CA LEU A 102 -2.87 -18.34 0.21
C LEU A 102 -4.27 -17.90 0.66
N PHE A 103 -4.71 -18.29 1.85
CA PHE A 103 -6.01 -17.85 2.36
C PHE A 103 -6.04 -16.33 2.60
N VAL A 104 -5.00 -15.77 3.22
CA VAL A 104 -4.93 -14.34 3.47
C VAL A 104 -4.95 -13.57 2.16
N ASP A 105 -4.10 -13.92 1.20
CA ASP A 105 -4.00 -13.27 -0.11
C ASP A 105 -5.30 -13.36 -0.91
N PHE A 106 -5.92 -14.55 -0.93
CA PHE A 106 -7.18 -14.78 -1.61
C PHE A 106 -8.32 -13.92 -1.06
N PHE A 107 -8.50 -13.91 0.27
CA PHE A 107 -9.58 -13.14 0.90
C PHE A 107 -9.33 -11.64 0.81
N ASP A 108 -8.08 -11.20 0.89
CA ASP A 108 -7.70 -9.80 0.72
C ASP A 108 -8.02 -9.33 -0.72
N THR A 109 -7.60 -10.08 -1.73
CA THR A 109 -7.87 -9.77 -3.13
C THR A 109 -9.37 -9.76 -3.43
N VAL A 110 -10.12 -10.78 -2.99
CA VAL A 110 -11.58 -10.84 -3.23
C VAL A 110 -12.29 -9.68 -2.54
N GLY A 111 -11.97 -9.42 -1.27
CA GLY A 111 -12.56 -8.31 -0.52
C GLY A 111 -12.29 -6.95 -1.14
N THR A 112 -11.05 -6.74 -1.58
CA THR A 112 -10.64 -5.51 -2.26
C THR A 112 -11.31 -5.35 -3.62
N LEU A 113 -11.41 -6.42 -4.42
CA LEU A 113 -12.10 -6.40 -5.72
C LEU A 113 -13.58 -6.02 -5.55
N VAL A 114 -14.28 -6.62 -4.58
CA VAL A 114 -15.68 -6.29 -4.30
C VAL A 114 -15.79 -4.82 -3.88
N GLY A 115 -14.95 -4.35 -2.96
CA GLY A 115 -14.97 -2.97 -2.48
C GLY A 115 -14.69 -1.94 -3.59
N VAL A 116 -13.71 -2.20 -4.47
CA VAL A 116 -13.36 -1.31 -5.57
C VAL A 116 -14.43 -1.34 -6.67
N CYS A 117 -14.93 -2.53 -7.04
CA CYS A 117 -15.98 -2.67 -8.06
C CYS A 117 -17.31 -2.06 -7.62
N SER A 118 -17.64 -2.16 -6.33
CA SER A 118 -18.82 -1.47 -5.75
C SER A 118 -18.72 0.04 -5.95
N LYS A 119 -17.60 0.65 -5.60
CA LYS A 119 -17.36 2.10 -5.79
C LYS A 119 -17.28 2.51 -7.27
N ALA A 120 -16.88 1.60 -8.14
CA ALA A 120 -16.83 1.80 -9.59
C ALA A 120 -18.22 1.74 -10.24
N ASN A 121 -19.26 1.28 -9.52
CA ASN A 121 -20.52 0.84 -10.09
C ASN A 121 -20.31 -0.20 -11.21
N MET A 122 -19.45 -1.19 -10.95
CA MET A 122 -19.09 -2.25 -11.89
C MET A 122 -19.61 -3.62 -11.44
N LEU A 123 -20.36 -3.70 -10.34
CA LEU A 123 -21.04 -4.92 -9.94
C LEU A 123 -22.21 -5.22 -10.89
N ASP A 124 -22.48 -6.50 -11.11
CA ASP A 124 -23.65 -6.94 -11.86
C ASP A 124 -24.95 -6.74 -11.03
N GLU A 125 -26.11 -7.03 -11.64
CA GLU A 125 -27.42 -6.91 -10.98
C GLU A 125 -27.57 -7.80 -9.74
N ASN A 126 -26.73 -8.82 -9.59
CA ASN A 126 -26.70 -9.74 -8.45
C ASN A 126 -25.62 -9.35 -7.40
N GLY A 127 -24.94 -8.22 -7.58
CA GLY A 127 -23.88 -7.77 -6.68
C GLY A 127 -22.54 -8.49 -6.86
N ASN A 128 -22.35 -9.26 -7.94
CA ASN A 128 -21.10 -9.98 -8.20
C ASN A 128 -20.10 -9.13 -9.01
N VAL A 129 -18.82 -9.39 -8.78
CA VAL A 129 -17.74 -8.79 -9.60
C VAL A 129 -17.69 -9.48 -10.97
N PRO A 130 -17.88 -8.76 -12.08
CA PRO A 130 -17.80 -9.35 -13.40
C PRO A 130 -16.37 -9.83 -13.69
N ASN A 131 -16.26 -11.01 -14.34
CA ASN A 131 -14.97 -11.61 -14.69
C ASN A 131 -13.98 -11.81 -13.53
N VAL A 132 -14.47 -12.05 -12.32
CA VAL A 132 -13.63 -12.24 -11.12
C VAL A 132 -12.50 -13.25 -11.33
N GLY A 133 -12.76 -14.36 -12.06
CA GLY A 133 -11.74 -15.38 -12.35
C GLY A 133 -10.56 -14.84 -13.17
N ARG A 134 -10.80 -13.91 -14.10
CA ARG A 134 -9.72 -13.25 -14.86
C ARG A 134 -8.92 -12.28 -14.00
N ALA A 135 -9.57 -11.58 -13.08
CA ALA A 135 -8.91 -10.69 -12.13
C ALA A 135 -8.02 -11.48 -11.19
N LEU A 136 -8.51 -12.57 -10.59
CA LEU A 136 -7.74 -13.46 -9.74
C LEU A 136 -6.57 -14.13 -10.49
N LEU A 137 -6.76 -14.49 -11.76
CA LEU A 137 -5.68 -15.05 -12.57
C LEU A 137 -4.59 -14.02 -12.85
N ALA A 138 -4.95 -12.77 -13.11
CA ALA A 138 -3.98 -11.69 -13.30
C ALA A 138 -3.18 -11.41 -12.00
N ASP A 139 -3.85 -11.43 -10.86
CA ASP A 139 -3.26 -11.27 -9.53
C ASP A 139 -2.26 -12.40 -9.22
N SER A 140 -2.68 -13.65 -9.43
CA SER A 140 -1.81 -14.83 -9.22
C SER A 140 -0.58 -14.85 -10.13
N LEU A 141 -0.74 -14.45 -11.40
CA LEU A 141 0.39 -14.35 -12.33
C LEU A 141 1.35 -13.24 -11.90
N ALA A 142 0.82 -12.08 -11.48
CA ALA A 142 1.63 -10.97 -10.99
C ALA A 142 2.41 -11.35 -9.73
N THR A 143 1.77 -12.02 -8.77
CA THR A 143 2.41 -12.55 -7.55
C THR A 143 3.51 -13.56 -7.88
N THR A 144 3.26 -14.48 -8.82
CA THR A 144 4.25 -15.48 -9.25
C THR A 144 5.47 -14.81 -9.89
N ILE A 145 5.27 -13.85 -10.79
CA ILE A 145 6.34 -13.10 -11.42
C ILE A 145 7.08 -12.27 -10.37
N GLY A 146 6.36 -11.63 -9.45
CA GLY A 146 6.92 -10.86 -8.34
C GLY A 146 7.82 -11.71 -7.45
N ALA A 147 7.39 -12.92 -7.10
CA ALA A 147 8.18 -13.86 -6.31
C ALA A 147 9.49 -14.26 -7.02
N LEU A 148 9.46 -14.49 -8.35
CA LEU A 148 10.66 -14.74 -9.14
C LEU A 148 11.62 -13.54 -9.17
N LEU A 149 11.10 -12.33 -9.12
CA LEU A 149 11.87 -11.09 -9.03
C LEU A 149 12.36 -10.79 -7.60
N GLY A 150 11.95 -11.59 -6.60
CA GLY A 150 12.35 -11.43 -5.21
C GLY A 150 11.61 -10.28 -4.50
N VAL A 151 10.44 -9.87 -5.00
CA VAL A 151 9.57 -8.89 -4.34
C VAL A 151 8.45 -9.58 -3.57
N SER A 152 7.80 -8.85 -2.68
CA SER A 152 6.64 -9.33 -1.91
C SER A 152 5.45 -9.67 -2.82
N THR A 153 4.42 -10.33 -2.27
CA THR A 153 3.17 -10.59 -2.98
C THR A 153 2.64 -9.32 -3.65
N VAL A 154 2.18 -9.48 -4.88
CA VAL A 154 1.50 -8.43 -5.62
C VAL A 154 0.01 -8.69 -5.48
N THR A 155 -0.70 -7.83 -4.79
CA THR A 155 -2.13 -7.97 -4.54
C THR A 155 -2.89 -6.72 -4.98
N THR A 156 -4.20 -6.83 -5.05
CA THR A 156 -5.08 -5.72 -5.37
C THR A 156 -5.15 -4.75 -4.19
N TYR A 157 -4.87 -3.47 -4.41
CA TYR A 157 -4.87 -2.44 -3.38
C TYR A 157 -6.20 -1.72 -3.26
N VAL A 158 -6.65 -1.53 -2.02
CA VAL A 158 -7.84 -0.77 -1.65
C VAL A 158 -7.73 0.70 -2.09
N GLU A 159 -6.53 1.25 -2.05
CA GLU A 159 -6.20 2.61 -2.48
C GLU A 159 -6.58 2.87 -3.95
N SER A 160 -6.68 1.81 -4.77
CA SER A 160 -7.19 1.88 -6.15
C SER A 160 -8.60 2.48 -6.21
N SER A 161 -9.39 2.37 -5.13
CA SER A 161 -10.71 2.98 -5.05
C SER A 161 -10.67 4.50 -5.23
N THR A 162 -9.61 5.17 -4.80
CA THR A 162 -9.45 6.63 -4.97
C THR A 162 -9.25 7.00 -6.43
N GLY A 163 -8.49 6.20 -7.18
CA GLY A 163 -8.31 6.36 -8.62
C GLY A 163 -9.61 6.13 -9.40
N VAL A 164 -10.39 5.12 -8.98
CA VAL A 164 -11.69 4.81 -9.57
C VAL A 164 -12.69 5.93 -9.33
N LEU A 165 -12.75 6.49 -8.11
CA LEU A 165 -13.59 7.64 -7.78
C LEU A 165 -13.18 8.90 -8.56
N ALA A 166 -11.91 9.05 -8.88
CA ALA A 166 -11.42 10.12 -9.77
C ALA A 166 -11.75 9.90 -11.25
N GLY A 167 -12.38 8.77 -11.62
CA GLY A 167 -12.81 8.44 -12.98
C GLY A 167 -11.94 7.40 -13.71
N GLY A 168 -10.92 6.86 -13.06
CA GLY A 168 -10.01 5.86 -13.63
C GLY A 168 -10.59 4.45 -13.61
N LYS A 169 -11.44 4.09 -14.59
CA LYS A 169 -12.18 2.82 -14.64
C LYS A 169 -11.71 1.87 -15.76
N THR A 170 -10.60 2.14 -16.40
CA THR A 170 -10.13 1.38 -17.56
C THR A 170 -8.74 0.80 -17.34
N GLY A 171 -8.37 -0.25 -18.11
CA GLY A 171 -7.03 -0.82 -18.08
C GLY A 171 -5.91 0.17 -18.40
N TYR A 172 -6.20 1.25 -19.12
CA TYR A 172 -5.22 2.32 -19.34
C TYR A 172 -4.80 3.01 -18.04
N THR A 173 -5.70 3.13 -17.07
CA THR A 173 -5.37 3.64 -15.74
C THR A 173 -4.32 2.76 -15.06
N ALA A 174 -4.50 1.43 -15.11
CA ALA A 174 -3.55 0.49 -14.54
C ALA A 174 -2.17 0.55 -15.23
N ILE A 175 -2.14 0.66 -16.56
CA ILE A 175 -0.89 0.82 -17.32
C ILE A 175 -0.19 2.12 -16.93
N THR A 176 -0.92 3.23 -16.83
CA THR A 176 -0.37 4.53 -16.42
C THR A 176 0.23 4.45 -15.03
N VAL A 177 -0.47 3.82 -14.08
CA VAL A 177 0.04 3.60 -12.71
C VAL A 177 1.31 2.74 -12.74
N GLY A 178 1.33 1.66 -13.53
CA GLY A 178 2.53 0.83 -13.71
C GLY A 178 3.74 1.61 -14.23
N ILE A 179 3.53 2.46 -15.22
CA ILE A 179 4.60 3.34 -15.75
C ILE A 179 5.08 4.32 -14.67
N LEU A 180 4.16 4.91 -13.90
CA LEU A 180 4.52 5.81 -12.80
C LEU A 180 5.31 5.09 -11.71
N PHE A 181 5.00 3.83 -11.39
CA PHE A 181 5.81 3.03 -10.46
C PHE A 181 7.21 2.76 -11.01
N LEU A 182 7.36 2.46 -12.31
CA LEU A 182 8.68 2.31 -12.92
C LEU A 182 9.49 3.62 -12.86
N MET A 183 8.83 4.76 -13.09
CA MET A 183 9.47 6.07 -12.92
C MET A 183 9.83 6.34 -11.47
N ALA A 184 8.99 5.94 -10.52
CA ALA A 184 9.23 6.12 -9.09
C ALA A 184 10.47 5.37 -8.59
N MET A 185 10.89 4.30 -9.26
CA MET A 185 12.15 3.59 -8.94
C MET A 185 13.37 4.50 -9.01
N PHE A 186 13.38 5.48 -9.92
CA PHE A 186 14.47 6.46 -10.02
C PHE A 186 14.47 7.47 -8.86
N PHE A 187 13.32 7.68 -8.23
CA PHE A 187 13.13 8.55 -7.07
C PHE A 187 13.12 7.78 -5.75
N SER A 188 13.64 6.57 -5.74
CA SER A 188 13.69 5.66 -4.59
C SER A 188 14.10 6.36 -3.27
N PRO A 189 15.15 7.23 -3.21
CA PRO A 189 15.56 7.86 -1.95
C PRO A 189 14.47 8.75 -1.33
N ILE A 190 13.65 9.39 -2.16
CA ILE A 190 12.57 10.25 -1.68
C ILE A 190 11.45 9.38 -1.09
N PHE A 191 11.04 8.33 -1.80
CA PHE A 191 9.95 7.44 -1.36
C PHE A 191 10.31 6.67 -0.10
N ILE A 192 11.56 6.19 0.01
CA ILE A 192 12.06 5.49 1.20
C ILE A 192 12.13 6.43 2.41
N ALA A 193 12.39 7.73 2.19
CA ALA A 193 12.45 8.71 3.25
C ALA A 193 11.07 9.16 3.79
N ILE A 194 9.96 8.77 3.13
CA ILE A 194 8.61 9.04 3.63
C ILE A 194 8.38 8.24 4.91
N PRO A 195 8.23 8.88 6.08
CA PRO A 195 8.09 8.14 7.33
C PRO A 195 6.70 7.52 7.47
N ALA A 196 6.60 6.42 8.21
CA ALA A 196 5.34 5.72 8.45
C ALA A 196 4.24 6.62 9.06
N CYS A 197 4.61 7.62 9.85
CA CYS A 197 3.67 8.59 10.41
C CYS A 197 3.01 9.48 9.34
N ALA A 198 3.61 9.60 8.15
CA ALA A 198 3.03 10.37 7.06
C ALA A 198 2.07 9.52 6.19
N THR A 199 2.28 8.21 6.11
CA THR A 199 1.38 7.30 5.37
C THR A 199 0.19 6.85 6.21
N ALA A 200 0.32 6.78 7.54
CA ALA A 200 -0.75 6.38 8.45
C ALA A 200 -2.06 7.18 8.27
N PRO A 201 -2.07 8.51 8.13
CA PRO A 201 -3.28 9.29 7.88
C PRO A 201 -4.00 8.88 6.60
N ALA A 202 -3.25 8.59 5.54
CA ALA A 202 -3.79 8.15 4.27
C ALA A 202 -4.51 6.79 4.41
N LEU A 203 -3.89 5.84 5.12
CA LEU A 203 -4.50 4.52 5.38
C LEU A 203 -5.76 4.64 6.23
N ILE A 204 -5.75 5.48 7.27
CA ILE A 204 -6.94 5.76 8.10
C ILE A 204 -8.07 6.32 7.23
N TYR A 205 -7.75 7.28 6.37
CA TYR A 205 -8.72 7.91 5.49
C TYR A 205 -9.29 6.92 4.47
N VAL A 206 -8.46 6.08 3.86
CA VAL A 206 -8.90 5.03 2.94
C VAL A 206 -9.79 4.01 3.67
N GLY A 207 -9.42 3.61 4.88
CA GLY A 207 -10.26 2.76 5.73
C GLY A 207 -11.64 3.39 6.01
N TYR A 208 -11.68 4.69 6.29
CA TYR A 208 -12.93 5.43 6.44
C TYR A 208 -13.79 5.39 5.15
N LEU A 209 -13.18 5.60 3.99
CA LEU A 209 -13.88 5.50 2.70
C LEU A 209 -14.45 4.10 2.46
N MET A 210 -13.76 3.04 2.89
CA MET A 210 -14.27 1.68 2.76
C MET A 210 -15.44 1.40 3.68
N ILE A 211 -15.38 1.83 4.95
CA ILE A 211 -16.49 1.68 5.90
C ILE A 211 -17.71 2.44 5.39
N SER A 212 -17.53 3.61 4.77
CA SER A 212 -18.64 4.38 4.23
C SER A 212 -19.36 3.66 3.09
N SER A 213 -18.65 2.86 2.29
CA SER A 213 -19.28 2.10 1.20
C SER A 213 -20.12 0.91 1.69
N LEU A 214 -19.82 0.37 2.88
CA LEU A 214 -20.65 -0.69 3.49
C LEU A 214 -22.03 -0.19 3.95
N ARG A 215 -22.20 1.11 4.09
CA ARG A 215 -23.50 1.72 4.46
C ARG A 215 -24.44 1.87 3.27
N GLU A 216 -23.94 1.75 2.05
CA GLU A 216 -24.70 1.92 0.81
C GLU A 216 -25.18 0.56 0.24
N VAL A 217 -24.76 -0.56 0.86
CA VAL A 217 -25.24 -1.92 0.60
C VAL A 217 -26.29 -2.31 1.64
#